data_409e05b256b12378e537cad12c0835f5
#
_entry.id   409e05b256b12378e537cad12c0835f5
#
_cell.length_a   1.000
_cell.length_b   1.000
_cell.length_c   1.000
_cell.angle_alpha   90.00
_cell.angle_beta   90.00
_cell.angle_gamma   90.00
#
_symmetry.space_group_name_H-M   'P 1'
#
loop_
_entity.id
_entity.type
_entity.pdbx_description
1 polymer ?
#
loop_
_entity_poly.entity_id
_entity_poly.type
_entity_poly.pdbx_seq_one_letter_code
_entity_poly.pdbx_strand_id
1 'polypeptide(L)'
;DRQPKNQKAKCASYDWERGLGTCHHCDSSFQLHTYQRKGSSEKTYLRPDALNVVDPKQITSKVFKWFESRGISQKTLDDLMVTEGTEFMPQTGKSENTIQFNYIVGDELVNVKYRDGRKNFKLYKGAEKVFYNINSTVGYDTCIITEGEMDVLALHEAGIKNAISVPNGATLNSNNLDYLDNCIDYFEDKERVILAVDNDEPGLALQQELIRRLGAEVCFLTTFEDCKDANDYLIKYGKEKLVKRIEGARPVPLENVKTFKDIEDEITDFVRNGFKRGYQIGLPNFDNIFST
;
A
#
# COMPACT_ATOMS: atom_id res chain seq x y z
N ASP A 1 -9.79 -25.52 -21.66
CA ASP A 1 -10.64 -26.63 -22.17
C ASP A 1 -10.56 -27.81 -21.21
N ARG A 2 -11.70 -28.15 -20.60
CA ARG A 2 -11.78 -29.30 -19.66
C ARG A 2 -11.82 -30.60 -20.38
N GLN A 3 -11.12 -31.60 -19.85
CA GLN A 3 -11.28 -32.95 -20.32
C GLN A 3 -12.74 -33.41 -20.18
N PRO A 4 -13.28 -34.23 -21.12
CA PRO A 4 -14.70 -34.60 -21.13
C PRO A 4 -15.22 -35.18 -19.82
N LYS A 5 -14.41 -35.97 -19.09
CA LYS A 5 -14.73 -36.53 -17.77
C LYS A 5 -14.98 -35.49 -16.67
N ASN A 6 -14.48 -34.27 -16.83
CA ASN A 6 -14.56 -33.21 -15.81
C ASN A 6 -15.58 -32.11 -16.16
N GLN A 7 -16.27 -32.22 -17.29
CA GLN A 7 -17.21 -31.16 -17.74
C GLN A 7 -18.40 -30.97 -16.79
N LYS A 8 -18.80 -32.00 -16.05
CA LYS A 8 -19.89 -31.95 -15.07
C LYS A 8 -19.44 -31.53 -13.65
N ALA A 9 -18.14 -31.41 -13.39
CA ALA A 9 -17.64 -31.05 -12.09
C ALA A 9 -17.88 -29.55 -11.84
N LYS A 10 -18.45 -29.24 -10.69
CA LYS A 10 -18.56 -27.86 -10.24
C LYS A 10 -17.14 -27.31 -10.00
N CYS A 11 -16.76 -26.24 -10.71
CA CYS A 11 -15.42 -25.68 -10.61
C CYS A 11 -15.42 -24.26 -10.04
N ALA A 12 -16.56 -23.70 -9.73
CA ALA A 12 -16.67 -22.38 -9.18
C ALA A 12 -17.62 -22.37 -7.99
N SER A 13 -17.28 -21.58 -6.99
CA SER A 13 -18.16 -21.16 -5.90
C SER A 13 -18.50 -19.70 -6.05
N TYR A 14 -19.68 -19.33 -5.56
CA TYR A 14 -20.19 -17.96 -5.64
C TYR A 14 -20.65 -17.50 -4.27
N ASP A 15 -20.28 -16.31 -3.90
CA ASP A 15 -20.89 -15.55 -2.82
C ASP A 15 -21.77 -14.46 -3.43
N TRP A 16 -23.08 -14.73 -3.49
CA TRP A 16 -24.04 -13.80 -4.07
C TRP A 16 -24.19 -12.51 -3.27
N GLU A 17 -23.95 -12.56 -1.96
CA GLU A 17 -24.05 -11.39 -1.12
C GLU A 17 -22.88 -10.43 -1.39
N ARG A 18 -21.70 -10.96 -1.64
CA ARG A 18 -20.51 -10.18 -1.96
C ARG A 18 -20.28 -9.94 -3.44
N GLY A 19 -21.03 -10.62 -4.30
CA GLY A 19 -20.86 -10.54 -5.74
C GLY A 19 -19.55 -11.17 -6.24
N LEU A 20 -18.96 -12.07 -5.46
CA LEU A 20 -17.65 -12.67 -5.76
C LEU A 20 -17.80 -14.13 -6.18
N GLY A 21 -16.97 -14.55 -7.13
CA GLY A 21 -16.82 -15.93 -7.53
C GLY A 21 -15.37 -16.36 -7.54
N THR A 22 -15.12 -17.64 -7.23
CA THR A 22 -13.78 -18.24 -7.31
C THR A 22 -13.83 -19.50 -8.16
N CYS A 23 -12.95 -19.60 -9.13
CA CYS A 23 -12.76 -20.78 -9.95
C CYS A 23 -11.78 -21.74 -9.27
N HIS A 24 -12.24 -22.89 -8.79
CA HIS A 24 -11.40 -23.90 -8.13
C HIS A 24 -10.51 -24.70 -9.11
N HIS A 25 -10.55 -24.39 -10.40
CA HIS A 25 -9.67 -25.02 -11.37
C HIS A 25 -8.40 -24.24 -11.62
N CYS A 26 -8.49 -22.91 -11.60
CA CYS A 26 -7.36 -22.00 -11.86
C CYS A 26 -7.17 -20.97 -10.75
N ASP A 27 -7.89 -21.09 -9.64
CA ASP A 27 -7.89 -20.21 -8.47
C ASP A 27 -8.17 -18.73 -8.77
N SER A 28 -8.62 -18.41 -10.00
CA SER A 28 -8.99 -17.06 -10.36
C SER A 28 -10.29 -16.65 -9.67
N SER A 29 -10.27 -15.44 -9.13
CA SER A 29 -11.45 -14.76 -8.58
C SER A 29 -12.04 -13.83 -9.65
N PHE A 30 -13.36 -13.69 -9.67
CA PHE A 30 -14.06 -12.82 -10.58
C PHE A 30 -15.26 -12.19 -9.90
N GLN A 31 -15.60 -10.98 -10.33
CA GLN A 31 -16.73 -10.23 -9.80
C GLN A 31 -17.96 -10.49 -10.65
N LEU A 32 -19.09 -10.87 -10.02
CA LEU A 32 -20.36 -11.14 -10.69
C LEU A 32 -21.23 -9.89 -10.80
N HIS A 33 -21.19 -9.05 -9.79
CA HIS A 33 -21.87 -7.76 -9.75
C HIS A 33 -21.16 -6.86 -8.75
N THR A 34 -21.35 -5.55 -8.90
CA THR A 34 -20.84 -4.59 -7.93
C THR A 34 -21.47 -4.86 -6.57
N TYR A 35 -20.62 -5.03 -5.55
CA TYR A 35 -21.10 -5.20 -4.19
C TYR A 35 -21.84 -3.93 -3.76
N GLN A 36 -23.18 -4.04 -3.71
CA GLN A 36 -23.97 -3.03 -3.03
C GLN A 36 -23.92 -3.38 -1.53
N ARG A 37 -23.20 -2.59 -0.74
CA ARG A 37 -23.27 -2.69 0.72
C ARG A 37 -24.75 -2.71 1.10
N LYS A 38 -25.30 -3.85 1.48
CA LYS A 38 -26.56 -3.91 2.22
C LYS A 38 -26.32 -3.03 3.45
N GLY A 39 -27.12 -1.97 3.57
CA GLY A 39 -26.96 -0.92 4.54
C GLY A 39 -26.25 -1.37 5.80
N SER A 40 -24.95 -1.08 5.86
CA SER A 40 -24.21 -1.15 7.11
C SER A 40 -24.98 -0.21 8.02
N SER A 41 -25.44 -0.68 9.18
CA SER A 41 -25.75 0.24 10.25
C SER A 41 -24.62 1.25 10.25
N GLU A 42 -24.92 2.54 10.03
CA GLU A 42 -23.90 3.59 9.98
C GLU A 42 -23.00 3.35 11.18
N LYS A 43 -21.77 2.94 10.92
CA LYS A 43 -20.80 2.77 11.99
C LYS A 43 -20.59 4.14 12.58
N THR A 44 -21.13 4.37 13.77
CA THR A 44 -20.90 5.63 14.47
C THR A 44 -19.49 5.59 15.04
N TYR A 45 -18.62 6.40 14.48
CA TYR A 45 -17.24 6.57 14.97
C TYR A 45 -17.17 7.68 16.01
N LEU A 46 -16.33 7.50 17.01
CA LEU A 46 -15.99 8.57 17.93
C LEU A 46 -15.00 9.52 17.22
N ARG A 47 -15.21 10.81 17.37
CA ARG A 47 -14.30 11.83 16.84
C ARG A 47 -13.42 12.38 17.95
N PRO A 48 -12.11 12.55 17.72
CA PRO A 48 -11.28 13.31 18.65
C PRO A 48 -11.82 14.73 18.78
N ASP A 49 -11.70 15.32 19.96
CA ASP A 49 -12.11 16.71 20.16
C ASP A 49 -11.17 17.63 19.37
N ALA A 50 -11.70 18.35 18.38
CA ALA A 50 -10.93 19.26 17.54
C ALA A 50 -10.26 20.39 18.34
N LEU A 51 -10.80 20.72 19.52
CA LEU A 51 -10.18 21.70 20.46
C LEU A 51 -8.86 21.18 21.05
N ASN A 52 -8.57 19.88 20.94
CA ASN A 52 -7.31 19.28 21.33
C ASN A 52 -6.30 19.21 20.16
N VAL A 53 -6.65 19.68 18.98
CA VAL A 53 -5.67 19.96 17.90
C VAL A 53 -4.95 21.25 18.32
N VAL A 54 -4.00 21.06 19.18
CA VAL A 54 -3.14 22.12 19.68
C VAL A 54 -2.40 22.71 18.47
N ASP A 55 -2.29 24.04 18.44
CA ASP A 55 -1.52 24.79 17.43
C ASP A 55 -0.19 24.05 17.15
N PRO A 56 0.13 23.69 15.90
CA PRO A 56 1.38 23.00 15.52
C PRO A 56 2.65 23.66 16.06
N LYS A 57 2.59 24.95 16.37
CA LYS A 57 3.67 25.72 16.99
C LYS A 57 4.01 25.33 18.44
N GLN A 58 3.27 24.41 19.04
CA GLN A 58 3.50 24.00 20.43
C GLN A 58 4.39 22.78 20.62
N ILE A 59 5.07 22.31 19.57
CA ILE A 59 6.07 21.23 19.73
C ILE A 59 7.24 21.77 20.56
N THR A 60 7.54 21.08 21.67
CA THR A 60 8.65 21.46 22.53
C THR A 60 10.00 21.34 21.82
N SER A 61 10.96 22.16 22.21
CA SER A 61 12.33 22.10 21.64
C SER A 61 12.97 20.71 21.79
N LYS A 62 12.58 19.91 22.77
CA LYS A 62 13.07 18.55 22.96
C LYS A 62 12.53 17.60 21.87
N VAL A 63 11.23 17.66 21.61
CA VAL A 63 10.58 16.84 20.57
C VAL A 63 11.02 17.30 19.18
N PHE A 64 11.12 18.62 18.97
CA PHE A 64 11.63 19.17 17.72
C PHE A 64 13.06 18.67 17.41
N LYS A 65 13.99 18.72 18.37
CA LYS A 65 15.35 18.18 18.19
C LYS A 65 15.37 16.70 17.80
N TRP A 66 14.39 15.93 18.29
CA TRP A 66 14.27 14.54 17.89
C TRP A 66 13.86 14.43 16.41
N PHE A 67 12.91 15.23 15.93
CA PHE A 67 12.55 15.29 14.51
C PHE A 67 13.70 15.80 13.63
N GLU A 68 14.39 16.84 14.09
CA GLU A 68 15.58 17.39 13.41
C GLU A 68 16.66 16.31 13.24
N SER A 69 16.90 15.48 14.27
CA SER A 69 17.83 14.33 14.17
C SER A 69 17.37 13.26 13.16
N ARG A 70 16.11 13.28 12.78
CA ARG A 70 15.50 12.43 11.75
C ARG A 70 15.41 13.11 10.39
N GLY A 71 16.04 14.27 10.24
CA GLY A 71 16.04 15.05 9.00
C GLY A 71 14.72 15.75 8.68
N ILE A 72 13.83 15.92 9.66
CA ILE A 72 12.51 16.53 9.50
C ILE A 72 12.52 17.97 10.01
N SER A 73 12.13 18.93 9.18
CA SER A 73 12.05 20.35 9.50
C SER A 73 10.75 20.72 10.21
N GLN A 74 10.75 21.86 10.92
CA GLN A 74 9.54 22.42 11.52
C GLN A 74 8.43 22.62 10.47
N LYS A 75 8.81 23.10 9.27
CA LYS A 75 7.85 23.30 8.19
C LYS A 75 7.08 21.99 7.84
N THR A 76 7.76 20.86 7.78
CA THR A 76 7.13 19.56 7.50
C THR A 76 6.17 19.18 8.63
N LEU A 77 6.52 19.45 9.89
CA LEU A 77 5.64 19.17 11.03
C LEU A 77 4.38 20.04 11.00
N ASP A 78 4.55 21.33 10.65
CA ASP A 78 3.43 22.27 10.51
C ASP A 78 2.53 21.89 9.33
N ASP A 79 3.12 21.62 8.16
CA ASP A 79 2.39 21.23 6.94
C ASP A 79 1.54 19.94 7.16
N LEU A 80 2.05 19.00 7.95
CA LEU A 80 1.40 17.70 8.24
C LEU A 80 0.67 17.68 9.58
N MET A 81 0.52 18.85 10.23
CA MET A 81 -0.23 19.05 11.46
C MET A 81 0.18 18.08 12.59
N VAL A 82 1.48 17.83 12.73
CA VAL A 82 2.03 17.06 13.84
C VAL A 82 2.02 17.92 15.10
N THR A 83 1.47 17.39 16.18
CA THR A 83 1.35 18.10 17.46
C THR A 83 2.00 17.32 18.60
N GLU A 84 2.10 17.93 19.76
CA GLU A 84 2.60 17.33 21.01
C GLU A 84 1.58 17.56 22.11
N GLY A 85 1.38 16.56 22.97
CA GLY A 85 0.45 16.67 24.09
C GLY A 85 0.55 15.49 25.04
N THR A 86 -0.17 15.58 26.15
CA THR A 86 -0.20 14.51 27.16
C THR A 86 -1.36 13.57 26.90
N GLU A 87 -1.07 12.25 26.87
CA GLU A 87 -2.08 11.24 26.62
C GLU A 87 -1.84 9.99 27.48
N PHE A 88 -2.94 9.35 27.93
CA PHE A 88 -2.84 8.10 28.67
C PHE A 88 -2.40 6.95 27.77
N MET A 89 -1.28 6.32 28.11
CA MET A 89 -0.71 5.21 27.36
C MET A 89 -0.95 3.88 28.10
N PRO A 90 -1.80 2.97 27.56
CA PRO A 90 -2.11 1.70 28.25
C PRO A 90 -0.88 0.85 28.52
N GLN A 91 0.15 0.92 27.65
CA GLN A 91 1.39 0.14 27.77
C GLN A 91 2.21 0.54 29.01
N THR A 92 2.11 1.78 29.45
CA THR A 92 2.82 2.28 30.65
C THR A 92 1.89 2.44 31.85
N GLY A 93 0.57 2.42 31.63
CA GLY A 93 -0.45 2.67 32.65
C GLY A 93 -0.46 4.12 33.19
N LYS A 94 0.12 5.07 32.45
CA LYS A 94 0.27 6.48 32.86
C LYS A 94 -0.02 7.43 31.71
N SER A 95 -0.26 8.69 32.07
CA SER A 95 -0.23 9.79 31.13
C SER A 95 1.20 10.15 30.79
N GLU A 96 1.53 10.08 29.50
CA GLU A 96 2.87 10.33 28.96
C GLU A 96 2.81 11.51 27.99
N ASN A 97 3.94 12.20 27.82
CA ASN A 97 4.07 13.15 26.74
C ASN A 97 4.17 12.39 25.40
N THR A 98 3.35 12.77 24.43
CA THR A 98 3.21 12.05 23.16
C THR A 98 3.32 12.99 21.97
N ILE A 99 3.95 12.50 20.91
CA ILE A 99 3.79 13.01 19.56
C ILE A 99 2.42 12.56 19.06
N GLN A 100 1.69 13.47 18.44
CA GLN A 100 0.34 13.22 17.94
C GLN A 100 0.33 13.41 16.43
N PHE A 101 0.05 12.34 15.70
CA PHE A 101 -0.18 12.39 14.27
C PHE A 101 -1.68 12.53 14.03
N ASN A 102 -2.10 13.65 13.46
CA ASN A 102 -3.49 14.01 13.25
C ASN A 102 -3.98 13.51 11.89
N TYR A 103 -5.01 12.67 11.89
CA TYR A 103 -5.62 12.09 10.69
C TYR A 103 -6.82 12.94 10.29
N ILE A 104 -6.72 13.61 9.16
CA ILE A 104 -7.70 14.58 8.67
C ILE A 104 -8.28 14.08 7.36
N VAL A 105 -9.61 14.11 7.23
CA VAL A 105 -10.35 13.82 6.01
C VAL A 105 -11.21 15.04 5.67
N GLY A 106 -10.99 15.63 4.51
CA GLY A 106 -11.51 16.96 4.23
C GLY A 106 -10.96 17.96 5.22
N ASP A 107 -11.83 18.60 5.99
CA ASP A 107 -11.46 19.55 7.04
C ASP A 107 -11.68 18.99 8.46
N GLU A 108 -12.01 17.69 8.59
CA GLU A 108 -12.34 17.07 9.86
C GLU A 108 -11.20 16.24 10.43
N LEU A 109 -10.90 16.43 11.72
CA LEU A 109 -10.03 15.54 12.48
C LEU A 109 -10.79 14.24 12.79
N VAL A 110 -10.44 13.16 12.11
CA VAL A 110 -11.15 11.87 12.21
C VAL A 110 -10.48 10.89 13.16
N ASN A 111 -9.16 10.99 13.32
CA ASN A 111 -8.40 10.13 14.23
C ASN A 111 -7.11 10.82 14.70
N VAL A 112 -6.51 10.30 15.77
CA VAL A 112 -5.18 10.70 16.24
C VAL A 112 -4.39 9.45 16.58
N LYS A 113 -3.15 9.36 16.11
CA LYS A 113 -2.20 8.35 16.55
C LYS A 113 -1.19 8.98 17.48
N TYR A 114 -1.11 8.42 18.67
CA TYR A 114 -0.22 8.86 19.75
C TYR A 114 1.03 8.00 19.78
N ARG A 115 2.19 8.64 19.95
CA ARG A 115 3.48 7.98 20.11
C ARG A 115 4.21 8.55 21.32
N ASP A 116 4.50 7.73 22.31
CA ASP A 116 5.30 8.15 23.47
C ASP A 116 6.83 8.07 23.21
N GLY A 117 7.60 8.53 24.17
CA GLY A 117 9.06 8.51 24.10
C GLY A 117 9.69 7.09 24.10
N ARG A 118 8.93 6.07 24.46
CA ARG A 118 9.35 4.64 24.47
C ARG A 118 8.93 3.88 23.21
N LYS A 119 8.40 4.60 22.21
CA LYS A 119 7.91 4.01 20.96
C LYS A 119 6.67 3.14 21.14
N ASN A 120 5.85 3.40 22.17
CA ASN A 120 4.50 2.83 22.25
C ASN A 120 3.53 3.67 21.41
N PHE A 121 2.58 2.99 20.79
CA PHE A 121 1.58 3.61 19.93
C PHE A 121 0.17 3.26 20.39
N LYS A 122 -0.75 4.18 20.18
CA LYS A 122 -2.20 3.92 20.23
C LYS A 122 -2.93 4.85 19.27
N LEU A 123 -4.07 4.41 18.78
CA LEU A 123 -5.03 5.27 18.06
C LEU A 123 -6.08 5.78 19.05
N TYR A 124 -6.75 6.88 18.70
CA TYR A 124 -7.91 7.35 19.46
C TYR A 124 -8.98 6.26 19.47
N LYS A 125 -9.49 5.94 20.67
CA LYS A 125 -10.39 4.80 20.87
C LYS A 125 -11.73 5.01 20.15
N GLY A 126 -12.10 4.05 19.32
CA GLY A 126 -13.39 4.08 18.59
C GLY A 126 -13.45 5.04 17.42
N ALA A 127 -12.32 5.68 17.06
CA ALA A 127 -12.23 6.52 15.87
C ALA A 127 -12.20 5.71 14.58
N GLU A 128 -12.58 6.37 13.52
CA GLU A 128 -12.48 5.84 12.16
C GLU A 128 -11.01 5.61 11.78
N LYS A 129 -10.73 4.47 11.19
CA LYS A 129 -9.42 4.22 10.62
C LYS A 129 -9.39 4.69 9.17
N VAL A 130 -8.47 5.56 8.88
CA VAL A 130 -8.20 6.09 7.55
C VAL A 130 -6.69 6.13 7.34
N PHE A 131 -6.21 6.36 6.12
CA PHE A 131 -4.79 6.63 5.90
C PHE A 131 -4.40 7.98 6.50
N TYR A 132 -3.20 8.04 7.08
CA TYR A 132 -2.60 9.32 7.44
C TYR A 132 -2.30 10.14 6.19
N ASN A 133 -2.59 11.44 6.26
CA ASN A 133 -2.39 12.40 5.17
C ASN A 133 -3.19 12.08 3.89
N ILE A 134 -4.34 11.42 3.98
CA ILE A 134 -5.14 10.97 2.81
C ILE A 134 -5.52 12.12 1.87
N ASN A 135 -5.81 13.31 2.39
CA ASN A 135 -6.17 14.48 1.59
C ASN A 135 -5.09 14.86 0.56
N SER A 136 -3.83 14.50 0.83
CA SER A 136 -2.72 14.82 -0.07
C SER A 136 -2.75 14.07 -1.40
N THR A 137 -3.58 13.05 -1.51
CA THR A 137 -3.74 12.27 -2.76
C THR A 137 -4.69 12.92 -3.75
N VAL A 138 -5.50 13.88 -3.30
CA VAL A 138 -6.47 14.57 -4.16
C VAL A 138 -5.75 15.41 -5.21
N GLY A 139 -6.15 15.22 -6.47
CA GLY A 139 -5.56 15.93 -7.63
C GLY A 139 -4.23 15.36 -8.12
N TYR A 140 -3.80 14.20 -7.62
CA TYR A 140 -2.64 13.46 -8.14
C TYR A 140 -3.07 12.12 -8.73
N ASP A 141 -2.56 11.77 -9.89
CA ASP A 141 -2.74 10.45 -10.52
C ASP A 141 -1.87 9.39 -9.85
N THR A 142 -0.88 9.81 -9.07
CA THR A 142 0.04 8.94 -8.32
C THR A 142 -0.15 9.13 -6.82
N CYS A 143 -0.14 8.02 -6.08
CA CYS A 143 -0.14 7.98 -4.62
C CYS A 143 1.01 7.09 -4.13
N ILE A 144 1.64 7.44 -3.00
CA ILE A 144 2.66 6.61 -2.35
C ILE A 144 2.13 6.13 -1.01
N ILE A 145 2.10 4.81 -0.80
CA ILE A 145 1.68 4.19 0.47
C ILE A 145 2.91 3.72 1.22
N THR A 146 3.07 4.19 2.46
CA THR A 146 4.12 3.78 3.40
C THR A 146 3.52 3.05 4.61
N GLU A 147 4.38 2.46 5.44
CA GLU A 147 3.95 1.78 6.65
C GLU A 147 3.77 2.72 7.84
N GLY A 148 4.57 3.78 7.94
CA GLY A 148 4.61 4.67 9.09
C GLY A 148 4.46 6.15 8.75
N GLU A 149 3.99 6.93 9.73
CA GLU A 149 3.85 8.39 9.59
C GLU A 149 5.20 9.07 9.39
N MET A 150 6.26 8.52 10.00
CA MET A 150 7.63 9.06 9.84
C MET A 150 8.12 8.99 8.40
N ASP A 151 7.69 7.98 7.64
CA ASP A 151 8.03 7.84 6.23
C ASP A 151 7.29 8.88 5.38
N VAL A 152 6.03 9.16 5.72
CA VAL A 152 5.28 10.25 5.11
C VAL A 152 5.98 11.59 5.35
N LEU A 153 6.43 11.83 6.60
CA LEU A 153 7.19 13.05 6.92
C LEU A 153 8.49 13.13 6.10
N ALA A 154 9.20 12.01 5.96
CA ALA A 154 10.45 11.94 5.21
C ALA A 154 10.25 12.23 3.72
N LEU A 155 9.21 11.66 3.12
CA LEU A 155 8.83 11.90 1.73
C LEU A 155 8.39 13.35 1.52
N HIS A 156 7.58 13.89 2.44
CA HIS A 156 7.15 15.28 2.40
C HIS A 156 8.34 16.24 2.52
N GLU A 157 9.30 15.96 3.40
CA GLU A 157 10.55 16.73 3.56
C GLU A 157 11.41 16.70 2.28
N ALA A 158 11.36 15.59 1.53
CA ALA A 158 12.01 15.46 0.22
C ALA A 158 11.25 16.14 -0.92
N GLY A 159 10.06 16.71 -0.66
CA GLY A 159 9.23 17.39 -1.65
C GLY A 159 8.12 16.54 -2.28
N ILE A 160 7.98 15.28 -1.87
CA ILE A 160 6.93 14.37 -2.32
C ILE A 160 5.71 14.56 -1.40
N LYS A 161 4.65 15.18 -1.92
CA LYS A 161 3.50 15.61 -1.10
C LYS A 161 2.37 14.58 -1.03
N ASN A 162 2.23 13.72 -2.01
CA ASN A 162 1.17 12.73 -2.21
C ASN A 162 1.48 11.37 -1.56
N ALA A 163 2.18 11.40 -0.41
CA ALA A 163 2.49 10.21 0.38
C ALA A 163 1.51 10.07 1.56
N ILE A 164 1.08 8.84 1.80
CA ILE A 164 0.16 8.45 2.87
C ILE A 164 0.72 7.25 3.64
N SER A 165 0.26 7.01 4.86
CA SER A 165 0.63 5.79 5.58
C SER A 165 -0.56 5.06 6.18
N VAL A 166 -0.38 3.75 6.39
CA VAL A 166 -1.37 2.92 7.07
C VAL A 166 -1.43 3.25 8.56
N PRO A 167 -2.62 3.24 9.20
CA PRO A 167 -2.76 3.68 10.60
C PRO A 167 -2.19 2.69 11.62
N ASN A 168 -2.18 1.40 11.32
CA ASN A 168 -1.84 0.35 12.28
C ASN A 168 -0.45 -0.28 12.08
N GLY A 169 0.29 0.14 11.04
CA GLY A 169 1.47 -0.58 10.57
C GLY A 169 1.13 -1.94 9.97
N ALA A 170 2.14 -2.69 9.55
CA ALA A 170 1.97 -4.03 9.02
C ALA A 170 1.90 -5.07 10.14
N THR A 171 1.05 -6.09 9.98
CA THR A 171 0.99 -7.27 10.86
C THR A 171 0.74 -8.52 10.03
N LEU A 172 1.38 -9.64 10.37
CA LEU A 172 1.31 -10.90 9.63
C LEU A 172 -0.10 -11.49 9.49
N ASN A 173 -1.04 -11.13 10.37
CA ASN A 173 -2.39 -11.69 10.42
C ASN A 173 -3.49 -10.67 10.11
N SER A 174 -3.15 -9.49 9.61
CA SER A 174 -4.11 -8.41 9.38
C SER A 174 -4.65 -8.42 7.95
N ASN A 175 -5.60 -9.30 7.67
CA ASN A 175 -6.39 -9.23 6.43
C ASN A 175 -7.47 -8.13 6.49
N ASN A 176 -7.58 -7.43 7.61
CA ASN A 176 -8.58 -6.39 7.82
C ASN A 176 -7.98 -5.01 7.55
N LEU A 177 -8.10 -4.55 6.31
CA LEU A 177 -7.74 -3.21 5.88
C LEU A 177 -8.96 -2.28 5.91
N ASP A 178 -9.65 -2.19 7.07
CA ASP A 178 -10.82 -1.30 7.25
C ASP A 178 -10.54 0.13 6.76
N TYR A 179 -9.31 0.61 6.96
CA TYR A 179 -8.89 1.93 6.51
C TYR A 179 -8.84 2.07 4.98
N LEU A 180 -8.55 1.01 4.25
CA LEU A 180 -8.60 1.02 2.79
C LEU A 180 -10.06 1.06 2.32
N ASP A 181 -10.93 0.24 2.94
CA ASP A 181 -12.36 0.24 2.61
C ASP A 181 -13.00 1.62 2.90
N ASN A 182 -12.56 2.30 3.96
CA ASN A 182 -13.04 3.64 4.33
C ASN A 182 -12.52 4.75 3.40
N CYS A 183 -11.42 4.49 2.67
CA CYS A 183 -10.76 5.45 1.80
C CYS A 183 -10.75 5.02 0.33
N ILE A 184 -11.53 4.01 -0.07
CA ILE A 184 -11.43 3.42 -1.41
C ILE A 184 -11.64 4.44 -2.53
N ASP A 185 -12.55 5.39 -2.33
CA ASP A 185 -12.89 6.43 -3.31
C ASP A 185 -11.66 7.31 -3.68
N TYR A 186 -10.67 7.42 -2.78
CA TYR A 186 -9.44 8.15 -3.04
C TYR A 186 -8.49 7.43 -4.02
N PHE A 187 -8.77 6.17 -4.34
CA PHE A 187 -7.93 5.35 -5.22
C PHE A 187 -8.56 5.09 -6.60
N GLU A 188 -9.84 5.45 -6.80
CA GLU A 188 -10.56 5.17 -8.04
C GLU A 188 -9.94 5.83 -9.29
N ASP A 189 -9.32 7.00 -9.11
CA ASP A 189 -8.71 7.79 -10.19
C ASP A 189 -7.17 7.64 -10.26
N LYS A 190 -6.58 6.72 -9.48
CA LYS A 190 -5.12 6.56 -9.44
C LYS A 190 -4.61 5.67 -10.56
N GLU A 191 -3.73 6.22 -11.38
CA GLU A 191 -3.01 5.47 -12.42
C GLU A 191 -1.80 4.74 -11.85
N ARG A 192 -1.27 5.24 -10.71
CA ARG A 192 -0.06 4.69 -10.11
C ARG A 192 -0.10 4.76 -8.58
N VAL A 193 -0.04 3.60 -7.95
CA VAL A 193 0.08 3.46 -6.49
C VAL A 193 1.43 2.84 -6.16
N ILE A 194 2.35 3.64 -5.61
CA ILE A 194 3.69 3.17 -5.24
C ILE A 194 3.64 2.62 -3.81
N LEU A 195 3.95 1.35 -3.66
CA LEU A 195 4.03 0.67 -2.38
C LEU A 195 5.47 0.78 -1.86
N ALA A 196 5.66 1.65 -0.86
CA ALA A 196 6.93 1.97 -0.24
C ALA A 196 6.93 1.53 1.24
N VAL A 197 6.57 0.27 1.47
CA VAL A 197 6.48 -0.36 2.78
C VAL A 197 7.84 -0.89 3.26
N ASP A 198 7.94 -1.23 4.54
CA ASP A 198 9.16 -1.78 5.13
C ASP A 198 9.58 -3.09 4.44
N ASN A 199 10.89 -3.31 4.34
CA ASN A 199 11.44 -4.52 3.72
C ASN A 199 11.61 -5.66 4.75
N ASP A 200 10.54 -5.91 5.51
CA ASP A 200 10.45 -7.02 6.47
C ASP A 200 9.21 -7.89 6.18
N GLU A 201 9.10 -9.02 6.86
CA GLU A 201 8.02 -9.98 6.61
C GLU A 201 6.61 -9.37 6.78
N PRO A 202 6.30 -8.58 7.84
CA PRO A 202 5.03 -7.87 7.95
C PRO A 202 4.78 -6.88 6.81
N GLY A 203 5.79 -6.09 6.41
CA GLY A 203 5.69 -5.13 5.31
C GLY A 203 5.40 -5.82 3.97
N LEU A 204 6.06 -6.94 3.69
CA LEU A 204 5.78 -7.74 2.49
C LEU A 204 4.37 -8.33 2.49
N ALA A 205 3.86 -8.77 3.64
CA ALA A 205 2.48 -9.25 3.77
C ALA A 205 1.46 -8.12 3.51
N LEU A 206 1.72 -6.93 4.05
CA LEU A 206 0.92 -5.73 3.77
C LEU A 206 0.95 -5.39 2.27
N GLN A 207 2.13 -5.42 1.65
CA GLN A 207 2.31 -5.16 0.22
C GLN A 207 1.44 -6.09 -0.64
N GLN A 208 1.48 -7.39 -0.36
CA GLN A 208 0.69 -8.38 -1.09
C GLN A 208 -0.83 -8.13 -0.95
N GLU A 209 -1.29 -7.80 0.26
CA GLU A 209 -2.70 -7.52 0.50
C GLU A 209 -3.16 -6.22 -0.17
N LEU A 210 -2.31 -5.17 -0.20
CA LEU A 210 -2.58 -3.94 -0.94
C LEU A 210 -2.67 -4.20 -2.45
N ILE A 211 -1.72 -4.97 -3.02
CA ILE A 211 -1.75 -5.35 -4.44
C ILE A 211 -3.03 -6.13 -4.75
N ARG A 212 -3.41 -7.08 -3.89
CA ARG A 212 -4.62 -7.88 -4.08
C ARG A 212 -5.89 -7.03 -4.12
N ARG A 213 -5.95 -5.94 -3.34
CA ARG A 213 -7.14 -5.09 -3.22
C ARG A 213 -7.20 -3.94 -4.21
N LEU A 214 -6.06 -3.34 -4.53
CA LEU A 214 -5.97 -2.20 -5.43
C LEU A 214 -5.84 -2.62 -6.91
N GLY A 215 -5.32 -3.83 -7.16
CA GLY A 215 -5.00 -4.34 -8.49
C GLY A 215 -3.50 -4.21 -8.80
N ALA A 216 -2.92 -5.26 -9.37
CA ALA A 216 -1.51 -5.29 -9.72
C ALA A 216 -1.16 -4.30 -10.83
N GLU A 217 -2.11 -3.98 -11.68
CA GLU A 217 -1.96 -3.09 -12.84
C GLU A 217 -1.67 -1.64 -12.47
N VAL A 218 -2.14 -1.17 -11.31
CA VAL A 218 -1.89 0.19 -10.82
C VAL A 218 -0.78 0.23 -9.76
N CYS A 219 -0.33 -0.92 -9.26
CA CYS A 219 0.65 -1.00 -8.19
C CYS A 219 2.08 -1.01 -8.72
N PHE A 220 2.94 -0.23 -8.07
CA PHE A 220 4.38 -0.14 -8.30
C PHE A 220 5.13 -0.39 -7.01
N LEU A 221 6.28 -1.05 -7.10
CA LEU A 221 7.09 -1.44 -5.96
C LEU A 221 8.36 -0.62 -5.89
N THR A 222 8.72 -0.20 -4.69
CA THR A 222 10.03 0.35 -4.38
C THR A 222 10.58 -0.28 -3.10
N THR A 223 11.88 -0.28 -2.96
CA THR A 223 12.58 -0.74 -1.76
C THR A 223 13.65 0.26 -1.37
N PHE A 224 14.02 0.31 -0.11
CA PHE A 224 15.00 1.26 0.40
C PHE A 224 16.42 0.67 0.54
N GLU A 225 16.74 -0.33 -0.30
CA GLU A 225 18.06 -0.99 -0.36
C GLU A 225 18.49 -1.55 1.01
N ASP A 226 19.55 -0.97 1.57
CA ASP A 226 20.14 -1.32 2.86
C ASP A 226 19.56 -0.49 4.02
N CYS A 227 18.52 0.31 3.78
CA CYS A 227 17.75 1.04 4.78
C CYS A 227 16.43 0.31 5.06
N LYS A 228 15.95 0.43 6.28
CA LYS A 228 14.71 -0.20 6.68
C LYS A 228 13.50 0.47 6.01
N ASP A 229 13.48 1.79 6.03
CA ASP A 229 12.34 2.61 5.66
C ASP A 229 12.77 3.91 4.95
N ALA A 230 11.80 4.72 4.52
CA ALA A 230 12.05 5.98 3.81
C ALA A 230 12.75 7.02 4.70
N ASN A 231 12.48 7.03 6.00
CA ASN A 231 13.13 7.98 6.91
C ASN A 231 14.61 7.65 7.10
N ASP A 232 14.96 6.39 7.29
CA ASP A 232 16.36 5.97 7.37
C ASP A 232 17.10 6.24 6.05
N TYR A 233 16.43 6.06 4.90
CA TYR A 233 16.99 6.37 3.58
C TYR A 233 17.23 7.88 3.41
N LEU A 234 16.29 8.73 3.87
CA LEU A 234 16.46 10.18 3.86
C LEU A 234 17.70 10.61 4.66
N ILE A 235 17.87 10.08 5.87
CA ILE A 235 19.01 10.41 6.75
C ILE A 235 20.33 10.00 6.08
N LYS A 236 20.37 8.81 5.49
CA LYS A 236 21.60 8.25 4.93
C LYS A 236 22.00 8.84 3.59
N TYR A 237 21.03 9.06 2.71
CA TYR A 237 21.29 9.37 1.31
C TYR A 237 20.80 10.75 0.88
N GLY A 238 19.96 11.41 1.69
CA GLY A 238 19.43 12.73 1.42
C GLY A 238 18.20 12.75 0.49
N LYS A 239 17.64 13.95 0.38
CA LYS A 239 16.35 14.20 -0.31
C LYS A 239 16.36 13.80 -1.78
N GLU A 240 17.38 14.21 -2.52
CA GLU A 240 17.44 13.95 -3.98
C GLU A 240 17.47 12.46 -4.32
N LYS A 241 18.21 11.66 -3.52
CA LYS A 241 18.25 10.21 -3.74
C LYS A 241 16.94 9.54 -3.36
N LEU A 242 16.27 10.03 -2.29
CA LEU A 242 14.96 9.53 -1.90
C LEU A 242 13.92 9.79 -3.01
N VAL A 243 13.91 10.99 -3.61
CA VAL A 243 13.03 11.29 -4.76
C VAL A 243 13.30 10.33 -5.92
N LYS A 244 14.56 10.17 -6.34
CA LYS A 244 14.93 9.24 -7.41
C LYS A 244 14.54 7.79 -7.11
N ARG A 245 14.60 7.39 -5.84
CA ARG A 245 14.18 6.05 -5.41
C ARG A 245 12.69 5.82 -5.65
N ILE A 246 11.86 6.78 -5.28
CA ILE A 246 10.40 6.72 -5.49
C ILE A 246 10.04 6.78 -6.98
N GLU A 247 10.67 7.70 -7.73
CA GLU A 247 10.47 7.80 -9.19
C GLU A 247 10.86 6.51 -9.93
N GLY A 248 11.88 5.83 -9.44
CA GLY A 248 12.37 4.55 -9.97
C GLY A 248 11.53 3.33 -9.57
N ALA A 249 10.37 3.49 -8.93
CA ALA A 249 9.48 2.38 -8.60
C ALA A 249 9.06 1.59 -9.86
N ARG A 250 9.04 0.27 -9.76
CA ARG A 250 8.76 -0.65 -10.86
C ARG A 250 7.37 -1.23 -10.75
N PRO A 251 6.66 -1.47 -11.87
CA PRO A 251 5.37 -2.13 -11.83
C PRO A 251 5.48 -3.52 -11.19
N VAL A 252 4.40 -3.95 -10.54
CA VAL A 252 4.27 -5.34 -10.07
C VAL A 252 4.37 -6.27 -11.28
N PRO A 253 5.24 -7.31 -11.26
CA PRO A 253 5.26 -8.29 -12.32
C PRO A 253 3.88 -8.98 -12.41
N LEU A 254 3.22 -8.86 -13.55
CA LEU A 254 1.96 -9.57 -13.80
C LEU A 254 2.31 -11.01 -14.18
N GLU A 255 1.75 -11.98 -13.44
CA GLU A 255 1.89 -13.38 -13.81
C GLU A 255 1.40 -13.60 -15.24
N ASN A 256 2.21 -14.30 -16.04
CA ASN A 256 1.97 -14.59 -17.46
C ASN A 256 2.05 -13.37 -18.43
N VAL A 257 2.46 -12.19 -17.98
CA VAL A 257 2.79 -11.07 -18.86
C VAL A 257 4.31 -10.95 -18.93
N LYS A 258 4.88 -11.33 -20.07
CA LYS A 258 6.31 -11.18 -20.37
C LYS A 258 6.55 -9.84 -21.07
N THR A 259 7.53 -9.08 -20.63
CA THR A 259 7.99 -7.92 -21.37
C THR A 259 8.79 -8.36 -22.59
N PHE A 260 9.00 -7.46 -23.58
CA PHE A 260 9.84 -7.77 -24.74
C PHE A 260 11.24 -8.23 -24.32
N LYS A 261 11.80 -7.63 -23.26
CA LYS A 261 13.12 -7.98 -22.73
C LYS A 261 13.16 -9.41 -22.16
N ASP A 262 12.06 -9.88 -21.58
CA ASP A 262 11.98 -11.25 -21.01
C ASP A 262 11.93 -12.33 -22.10
N ILE A 263 11.54 -11.97 -23.32
CA ILE A 263 11.42 -12.87 -24.47
C ILE A 263 12.38 -12.53 -25.61
N GLU A 264 13.29 -11.55 -25.42
CA GLU A 264 14.24 -11.09 -26.44
C GLU A 264 15.10 -12.23 -26.98
N ASP A 265 15.61 -13.09 -26.09
CA ASP A 265 16.41 -14.25 -26.46
C ASP A 265 15.58 -15.29 -27.23
N GLU A 266 14.33 -15.53 -26.80
CA GLU A 266 13.40 -16.45 -27.47
C GLU A 266 13.05 -15.94 -28.87
N ILE A 267 12.80 -14.62 -29.02
CA ILE A 267 12.53 -13.99 -30.32
C ILE A 267 13.78 -14.03 -31.22
N THR A 268 14.95 -13.74 -30.67
CA THR A 268 16.20 -13.75 -31.40
C THR A 268 16.53 -15.16 -31.92
N ASP A 269 16.33 -16.18 -31.06
CA ASP A 269 16.48 -17.59 -31.45
C ASP A 269 15.50 -17.95 -32.58
N PHE A 270 14.23 -17.54 -32.42
CA PHE A 270 13.20 -17.77 -33.43
C PHE A 270 13.55 -17.09 -34.77
N VAL A 271 14.00 -15.85 -34.76
CA VAL A 271 14.39 -15.11 -36.00
C VAL A 271 15.57 -15.75 -36.68
N ARG A 272 16.55 -16.29 -35.93
CA ARG A 272 17.75 -16.93 -36.46
C ARG A 272 17.51 -18.36 -36.95
N ASN A 273 16.75 -19.13 -36.21
CA ASN A 273 16.67 -20.57 -36.39
C ASN A 273 15.28 -21.05 -36.84
N GLY A 274 14.28 -20.16 -36.91
CA GLY A 274 12.89 -20.49 -37.20
C GLY A 274 12.23 -21.28 -36.08
N PHE A 275 11.03 -21.82 -36.36
CA PHE A 275 10.34 -22.69 -35.39
C PHE A 275 11.15 -23.97 -35.17
N LYS A 276 11.32 -24.33 -33.89
CA LYS A 276 11.83 -25.67 -33.55
C LYS A 276 10.85 -26.71 -34.11
N ARG A 277 11.37 -27.64 -34.90
CA ARG A 277 10.52 -28.74 -35.36
C ARG A 277 10.02 -29.52 -34.14
N GLY A 278 8.71 -29.71 -34.06
CA GLY A 278 8.08 -30.53 -33.04
C GLY A 278 8.43 -32.03 -33.18
N TYR A 279 7.81 -32.83 -32.36
CA TYR A 279 8.02 -34.28 -32.40
C TYR A 279 7.53 -34.87 -33.72
N GLN A 280 8.38 -35.71 -34.35
CA GLN A 280 7.99 -36.48 -35.52
C GLN A 280 7.16 -37.70 -35.08
N ILE A 281 6.01 -37.88 -35.70
CA ILE A 281 5.14 -39.04 -35.46
C ILE A 281 5.50 -40.22 -36.35
N GLY A 282 6.50 -40.07 -37.21
CA GLY A 282 7.01 -41.10 -38.10
C GLY A 282 6.23 -41.26 -39.40
N LEU A 283 5.36 -40.32 -39.74
CA LEU A 283 4.62 -40.27 -41.01
C LEU A 283 5.20 -39.11 -41.87
N PRO A 284 6.11 -39.40 -42.86
CA PRO A 284 6.87 -38.37 -43.57
C PRO A 284 6.00 -37.28 -44.20
N ASN A 285 4.87 -37.59 -44.73
CA ASN A 285 3.95 -36.64 -45.36
C ASN A 285 3.27 -35.71 -44.33
N PHE A 286 3.08 -36.22 -43.11
CA PHE A 286 2.50 -35.43 -41.98
C PHE A 286 3.57 -34.60 -41.30
N ASP A 287 4.75 -35.18 -41.03
CA ASP A 287 5.86 -34.53 -40.34
C ASP A 287 6.45 -33.38 -41.16
N ASN A 288 6.20 -33.34 -42.49
CA ASN A 288 6.62 -32.22 -43.35
C ASN A 288 5.61 -31.07 -43.40
N ILE A 289 4.37 -31.29 -43.03
CA ILE A 289 3.28 -30.31 -43.11
C ILE A 289 2.96 -29.73 -41.75
N PHE A 290 3.03 -30.51 -40.69
CA PHE A 290 2.71 -30.13 -39.34
C PHE A 290 3.94 -30.22 -38.43
N SER A 291 4.32 -29.06 -37.85
CA SER A 291 5.19 -29.03 -36.68
C SER A 291 4.32 -28.98 -35.45
N THR A 292 4.30 -30.01 -34.63
CA THR A 292 3.60 -30.03 -33.35
C THR A 292 4.50 -29.52 -32.25
#